data_f471899b14db0add4962314a5215f12c
#
_entry.id   f471899b14db0add4962314a5215f12c
#
_cell.length_a   1.000
_cell.length_b   1.000
_cell.length_c   1.000
_cell.angle_alpha   90.00
_cell.angle_beta   90.00
_cell.angle_gamma   90.00
#
_symmetry.space_group_name_H-M   'P 1'
#
loop_
_entity.id
_entity.type
_entity.pdbx_description
1 polymer ?
#
loop_
_entity_poly.entity_id
_entity_poly.type
_entity_poly.pdbx_seq_one_letter_code
_entity_poly.pdbx_strand_id
1 'polypeptide(L)'
;MIVGKGFIVDLETARAWTDQDAGVAAVVRPFLTGDDISSRPDLSASRAVIDFNDRSEEQARAFGVPFARVEELVRPERAKVNRKAHRERWWQFGDKRPALRQAIAGMQTVLVIARTSSNVMPVRVSADVVFGDSLNVFATDSYADQAALSSSLHQLWAITYGGTLETRIRYVPSDVFETFPAPCATERLMAVGAEFEKRRREMMIRRELSLTALYNLVHSPSVQGDADVDLLRDMHVQLDLATLAAYGWDDVSPNPGFHTYRQLQRWTVSPDSRAEILGRLLGLNHERARAEGQDVPGRSSSSGQDTLFA
;
A
#
# COMPACT_ATOMS: atom_id res chain seq x y z
N MET A 1 -12.02 -0.47 -0.20
CA MET A 1 -13.51 -0.38 -0.24
C MET A 1 -14.05 -0.43 1.17
N ILE A 2 -15.08 0.34 1.48
CA ILE A 2 -15.76 0.27 2.78
C ILE A 2 -16.86 -0.79 2.65
N VAL A 3 -16.65 -1.90 3.32
CA VAL A 3 -17.54 -3.07 3.27
C VAL A 3 -18.19 -3.27 4.62
N GLY A 4 -19.52 -3.33 4.66
CA GLY A 4 -20.27 -3.65 5.88
C GLY A 4 -20.04 -5.10 6.32
N LYS A 5 -20.14 -5.36 7.64
CA LYS A 5 -19.86 -6.69 8.22
C LYS A 5 -20.67 -7.83 7.59
N GLY A 6 -21.92 -7.58 7.17
CA GLY A 6 -22.79 -8.58 6.56
C GLY A 6 -22.32 -9.10 5.21
N PHE A 7 -21.41 -8.37 4.51
CA PHE A 7 -20.79 -8.84 3.27
C PHE A 7 -19.59 -9.74 3.50
N ILE A 8 -18.98 -9.72 4.68
CA ILE A 8 -17.78 -10.46 4.99
C ILE A 8 -18.13 -11.90 5.34
N VAL A 9 -17.36 -12.84 4.79
CA VAL A 9 -17.53 -14.29 4.96
C VAL A 9 -16.16 -14.88 5.33
N ASP A 10 -16.15 -15.87 6.21
CA ASP A 10 -14.93 -16.66 6.46
C ASP A 10 -14.59 -17.53 5.24
N LEU A 11 -13.34 -17.93 5.12
CA LEU A 11 -12.87 -18.69 3.95
C LEU A 11 -13.47 -20.08 3.85
N GLU A 12 -13.81 -20.73 4.97
CA GLU A 12 -14.41 -22.06 5.01
C GLU A 12 -15.83 -22.00 4.40
N THR A 13 -16.64 -21.07 4.89
CA THR A 13 -17.99 -20.83 4.35
C THR A 13 -17.94 -20.46 2.85
N ALA A 14 -17.00 -19.59 2.47
CA ALA A 14 -16.83 -19.17 1.08
C ALA A 14 -16.49 -20.35 0.17
N ARG A 15 -15.60 -21.24 0.61
CA ARG A 15 -15.25 -22.47 -0.11
C ARG A 15 -16.44 -23.43 -0.22
N ALA A 16 -17.13 -23.68 0.89
CA ALA A 16 -18.32 -24.54 0.88
C ALA A 16 -19.38 -24.07 -0.11
N TRP A 17 -19.61 -22.75 -0.23
CA TRP A 17 -20.55 -22.21 -1.21
C TRP A 17 -20.04 -22.39 -2.65
N THR A 18 -18.75 -22.17 -2.89
CA THR A 18 -18.17 -22.33 -4.24
C THR A 18 -18.13 -23.80 -4.67
N ASP A 19 -17.93 -24.74 -3.73
CA ASP A 19 -17.95 -26.17 -4.00
C ASP A 19 -19.37 -26.66 -4.34
N GLN A 20 -20.40 -26.06 -3.75
CA GLN A 20 -21.80 -26.36 -4.05
C GLN A 20 -22.25 -25.74 -5.39
N ASP A 21 -21.81 -24.54 -5.70
CA ASP A 21 -22.14 -23.82 -6.93
C ASP A 21 -20.92 -22.98 -7.38
N ALA A 22 -20.24 -23.45 -8.42
CA ALA A 22 -19.08 -22.76 -8.99
C ALA A 22 -19.41 -21.33 -9.49
N GLY A 23 -20.66 -21.03 -9.84
CA GLY A 23 -21.11 -19.70 -10.24
C GLY A 23 -20.98 -18.66 -9.14
N VAL A 24 -21.01 -19.10 -7.87
CA VAL A 24 -20.84 -18.24 -6.69
C VAL A 24 -19.48 -17.55 -6.67
N ALA A 25 -18.43 -18.15 -7.26
CA ALA A 25 -17.10 -17.54 -7.38
C ALA A 25 -17.11 -16.19 -8.12
N ALA A 26 -18.13 -15.92 -8.93
CA ALA A 26 -18.30 -14.64 -9.61
C ALA A 26 -18.65 -13.48 -8.67
N VAL A 27 -19.09 -13.76 -7.44
CA VAL A 27 -19.51 -12.77 -6.46
C VAL A 27 -18.88 -12.97 -5.07
N VAL A 28 -18.32 -14.13 -4.77
CA VAL A 28 -17.60 -14.39 -3.53
C VAL A 28 -16.10 -14.35 -3.81
N ARG A 29 -15.45 -13.29 -3.35
CA ARG A 29 -14.07 -12.95 -3.72
C ARG A 29 -13.17 -12.86 -2.47
N PRO A 30 -11.89 -13.19 -2.58
CA PRO A 30 -10.93 -12.93 -1.48
C PRO A 30 -10.97 -11.45 -1.08
N PHE A 31 -10.95 -11.17 0.23
CA PHE A 31 -10.97 -9.82 0.80
C PHE A 31 -9.67 -9.53 1.51
N LEU A 32 -8.80 -8.77 0.86
CA LEU A 32 -7.47 -8.45 1.35
C LEU A 32 -7.49 -7.13 2.16
N THR A 33 -6.88 -7.16 3.33
CA THR A 33 -6.80 -6.03 4.26
C THR A 33 -5.36 -5.70 4.64
N GLY A 34 -5.15 -4.54 5.28
CA GLY A 34 -3.83 -4.15 5.81
C GLY A 34 -3.31 -5.12 6.87
N ASP A 35 -4.22 -5.75 7.61
CA ASP A 35 -3.90 -6.76 8.61
C ASP A 35 -3.34 -8.04 7.95
N ASP A 36 -3.95 -8.47 6.85
CA ASP A 36 -3.49 -9.66 6.12
C ASP A 36 -2.07 -9.48 5.59
N ILE A 37 -1.77 -8.36 4.94
CA ILE A 37 -0.41 -8.11 4.42
C ILE A 37 0.63 -7.88 5.52
N SER A 38 0.22 -7.48 6.71
CA SER A 38 1.12 -7.21 7.84
C SER A 38 1.40 -8.45 8.68
N SER A 39 0.45 -9.41 8.75
CA SER A 39 0.49 -10.54 9.67
C SER A 39 0.65 -11.91 9.00
N ARG A 40 0.39 -12.04 7.69
CA ARG A 40 0.47 -13.33 6.99
C ARG A 40 1.72 -13.42 6.12
N PRO A 41 2.50 -14.52 6.25
CA PRO A 41 3.72 -14.73 5.44
C PRO A 41 3.47 -14.78 3.93
N ASP A 42 2.34 -15.35 3.53
CA ASP A 42 1.94 -15.53 2.13
C ASP A 42 1.21 -14.32 1.52
N LEU A 43 0.92 -13.30 2.32
CA LEU A 43 0.16 -12.10 1.95
C LEU A 43 -1.26 -12.43 1.43
N SER A 44 -1.80 -13.59 1.78
CA SER A 44 -3.13 -14.04 1.34
C SER A 44 -4.24 -13.40 2.18
N ALA A 45 -5.42 -13.26 1.60
CA ALA A 45 -6.61 -12.83 2.32
C ALA A 45 -7.03 -13.87 3.38
N SER A 46 -7.37 -13.41 4.58
CA SER A 46 -7.91 -14.25 5.66
C SER A 46 -9.43 -14.45 5.59
N ARG A 47 -10.10 -13.68 4.75
CA ARG A 47 -11.56 -13.67 4.62
C ARG A 47 -11.95 -13.52 3.15
N ALA A 48 -13.21 -13.80 2.87
CA ALA A 48 -13.86 -13.50 1.61
C ALA A 48 -14.92 -12.41 1.78
N VAL A 49 -15.41 -11.90 0.68
CA VAL A 49 -16.47 -10.90 0.66
C VAL A 49 -17.44 -11.16 -0.48
N ILE A 50 -18.71 -10.89 -0.25
CA ILE A 50 -19.76 -10.96 -1.26
C ILE A 50 -19.79 -9.63 -2.01
N ASP A 51 -19.42 -9.63 -3.28
CA ASP A 51 -19.29 -8.44 -4.13
C ASP A 51 -20.23 -8.54 -5.35
N PHE A 52 -21.41 -8.00 -5.24
CA PHE A 52 -22.34 -7.93 -6.37
C PHE A 52 -22.00 -6.82 -7.37
N ASN A 53 -21.06 -5.94 -7.06
CA ASN A 53 -20.62 -4.82 -7.91
C ASN A 53 -21.79 -4.02 -8.48
N ASP A 54 -21.95 -3.96 -9.81
CA ASP A 54 -22.98 -3.20 -10.53
C ASP A 54 -24.24 -4.01 -10.87
N ARG A 55 -24.34 -5.24 -10.40
CA ARG A 55 -25.50 -6.11 -10.64
C ARG A 55 -26.77 -5.50 -10.06
N SER A 56 -27.87 -5.62 -10.81
CA SER A 56 -29.20 -5.30 -10.29
C SER A 56 -29.57 -6.23 -9.13
N GLU A 57 -30.59 -5.89 -8.36
CA GLU A 57 -31.07 -6.74 -7.27
C GLU A 57 -31.50 -8.11 -7.80
N GLU A 58 -32.18 -8.15 -8.96
CA GLU A 58 -32.60 -9.39 -9.61
C GLU A 58 -31.40 -10.27 -10.00
N GLN A 59 -30.38 -9.67 -10.62
CA GLN A 59 -29.14 -10.36 -10.95
C GLN A 59 -28.37 -10.84 -9.71
N ALA A 60 -28.37 -10.06 -8.64
CA ALA A 60 -27.74 -10.47 -7.38
C ALA A 60 -28.49 -11.61 -6.71
N ARG A 61 -29.83 -11.58 -6.75
CA ARG A 61 -30.72 -12.61 -6.19
C ARG A 61 -30.51 -13.99 -6.84
N ALA A 62 -30.08 -14.02 -8.09
CA ALA A 62 -29.78 -15.28 -8.79
C ALA A 62 -28.62 -16.07 -8.14
N PHE A 63 -27.79 -15.45 -7.30
CA PHE A 63 -26.71 -16.13 -6.57
C PHE A 63 -27.16 -16.83 -5.27
N GLY A 64 -28.45 -16.92 -5.01
CA GLY A 64 -29.02 -17.75 -3.96
C GLY A 64 -28.46 -17.45 -2.55
N VAL A 65 -27.61 -18.34 -2.03
CA VAL A 65 -27.10 -18.29 -0.64
C VAL A 65 -26.34 -17.00 -0.31
N PRO A 66 -25.37 -16.52 -1.11
CA PRO A 66 -24.73 -15.22 -0.88
C PRO A 66 -25.71 -14.05 -0.82
N PHE A 67 -26.73 -14.05 -1.68
CA PHE A 67 -27.74 -13.00 -1.68
C PHE A 67 -28.60 -13.05 -0.40
N ALA A 68 -29.10 -14.24 -0.04
CA ALA A 68 -29.92 -14.42 1.17
C ALA A 68 -29.18 -13.93 2.43
N ARG A 69 -27.88 -14.22 2.56
CA ARG A 69 -27.06 -13.70 3.68
C ARG A 69 -27.02 -12.17 3.69
N VAL A 70 -26.77 -11.54 2.54
CA VAL A 70 -26.72 -10.08 2.46
C VAL A 70 -28.10 -9.47 2.72
N GLU A 71 -29.18 -10.10 2.25
CA GLU A 71 -30.56 -9.68 2.53
C GLU A 71 -30.86 -9.74 4.03
N GLU A 72 -30.49 -10.80 4.72
CA GLU A 72 -30.69 -10.99 6.16
C GLU A 72 -29.86 -9.99 7.00
N LEU A 73 -28.56 -9.84 6.70
CA LEU A 73 -27.65 -9.10 7.58
C LEU A 73 -27.46 -7.64 7.22
N VAL A 74 -27.57 -7.28 5.93
CA VAL A 74 -27.26 -5.91 5.47
C VAL A 74 -28.52 -5.07 5.26
N ARG A 75 -29.59 -5.65 4.72
CA ARG A 75 -30.82 -4.90 4.39
C ARG A 75 -31.43 -4.18 5.62
N PRO A 76 -31.58 -4.82 6.82
CA PRO A 76 -32.13 -4.15 8.00
C PRO A 76 -31.24 -3.01 8.49
N GLU A 77 -29.93 -3.15 8.40
CA GLU A 77 -28.99 -2.09 8.80
C GLU A 77 -29.02 -0.91 7.81
N ARG A 78 -29.05 -1.22 6.51
CA ARG A 78 -29.10 -0.20 5.45
C ARG A 78 -30.43 0.57 5.44
N ALA A 79 -31.51 -0.02 5.87
CA ALA A 79 -32.81 0.66 6.02
C ALA A 79 -32.76 1.82 7.00
N LYS A 80 -31.85 1.79 7.99
CA LYS A 80 -31.68 2.79 9.05
C LYS A 80 -30.73 3.93 8.68
N VAL A 81 -29.95 3.82 7.58
CA VAL A 81 -28.96 4.85 7.24
C VAL A 81 -29.59 6.02 6.48
N ASN A 82 -29.10 7.24 6.72
CA ASN A 82 -29.64 8.44 6.09
C ASN A 82 -29.39 8.51 4.57
N ARG A 83 -28.37 7.85 4.07
CA ARG A 83 -27.93 7.92 2.67
C ARG A 83 -28.89 7.13 1.77
N LYS A 84 -29.71 7.83 0.97
CA LYS A 84 -30.71 7.25 0.07
C LYS A 84 -30.15 6.13 -0.82
N ALA A 85 -29.00 6.38 -1.47
CA ALA A 85 -28.36 5.40 -2.34
C ALA A 85 -27.99 4.09 -1.63
N HIS A 86 -27.67 4.13 -0.33
CA HIS A 86 -27.36 2.93 0.45
C HIS A 86 -28.63 2.15 0.85
N ARG A 87 -29.78 2.80 1.00
CA ARG A 87 -31.06 2.14 1.25
C ARG A 87 -31.60 1.47 -0.02
N GLU A 88 -31.51 2.18 -1.15
CA GLU A 88 -32.05 1.72 -2.43
C GLU A 88 -31.21 0.60 -3.08
N ARG A 89 -29.89 0.64 -2.87
CA ARG A 89 -28.94 -0.35 -3.39
C ARG A 89 -28.22 -1.06 -2.25
N TRP A 90 -29.01 -1.56 -1.30
CA TRP A 90 -28.53 -2.16 -0.06
C TRP A 90 -27.66 -3.40 -0.27
N TRP A 91 -27.82 -4.12 -1.39
CA TRP A 91 -27.03 -5.30 -1.75
C TRP A 91 -25.66 -4.97 -2.35
N GLN A 92 -25.35 -3.71 -2.62
CA GLN A 92 -24.07 -3.26 -3.17
C GLN A 92 -23.20 -2.59 -2.09
N PHE A 93 -21.88 -2.54 -2.34
CA PHE A 93 -21.00 -1.75 -1.47
C PHE A 93 -21.38 -0.27 -1.50
N GLY A 94 -21.17 0.41 -0.38
CA GLY A 94 -21.38 1.84 -0.29
C GLY A 94 -20.39 2.65 -1.13
N ASP A 95 -19.18 2.10 -1.32
CA ASP A 95 -18.14 2.64 -2.19
C ASP A 95 -17.50 1.47 -2.96
N LYS A 96 -17.78 1.38 -4.25
CA LYS A 96 -17.32 0.31 -5.15
C LYS A 96 -15.95 0.58 -5.77
N ARG A 97 -15.42 1.79 -5.62
CA ARG A 97 -14.14 2.23 -6.21
C ARG A 97 -14.02 1.92 -7.71
N PRO A 98 -14.94 2.44 -8.56
CA PRO A 98 -14.94 2.11 -10.00
C PRO A 98 -13.64 2.51 -10.69
N ALA A 99 -13.06 3.66 -10.37
CA ALA A 99 -11.78 4.10 -10.94
C ALA A 99 -10.63 3.13 -10.62
N LEU A 100 -10.54 2.62 -9.38
CA LEU A 100 -9.56 1.61 -9.03
C LEU A 100 -9.77 0.31 -9.82
N ARG A 101 -11.02 -0.18 -9.89
CA ARG A 101 -11.35 -1.40 -10.64
C ARG A 101 -10.98 -1.27 -12.12
N GLN A 102 -11.22 -0.13 -12.71
CA GLN A 102 -10.84 0.16 -14.08
C GLN A 102 -9.32 0.24 -14.25
N ALA A 103 -8.61 0.90 -13.34
CA ALA A 103 -7.16 1.05 -13.42
C ALA A 103 -6.40 -0.28 -13.31
N ILE A 104 -6.91 -1.23 -12.51
CA ILE A 104 -6.27 -2.55 -12.34
C ILE A 104 -6.85 -3.63 -13.27
N ALA A 105 -7.80 -3.29 -14.13
CA ALA A 105 -8.41 -4.25 -15.04
C ALA A 105 -7.35 -4.84 -16.00
N GLY A 106 -7.27 -6.18 -16.04
CA GLY A 106 -6.28 -6.90 -16.85
C GLY A 106 -4.91 -7.09 -16.21
N MET A 107 -4.63 -6.44 -15.07
CA MET A 107 -3.41 -6.70 -14.32
C MET A 107 -3.48 -8.05 -13.59
N GLN A 108 -2.36 -8.78 -13.55
CA GLN A 108 -2.24 -10.00 -12.75
C GLN A 108 -1.93 -9.68 -11.29
N THR A 109 -1.09 -8.68 -11.09
CA THR A 109 -0.65 -8.24 -9.77
C THR A 109 -0.68 -6.71 -9.67
N VAL A 110 -0.76 -6.21 -8.45
CA VAL A 110 -0.65 -4.79 -8.11
C VAL A 110 0.23 -4.62 -6.87
N LEU A 111 0.71 -3.41 -6.63
CA LEU A 111 1.37 -3.08 -5.39
C LEU A 111 0.35 -2.53 -4.37
N VAL A 112 0.50 -2.94 -3.12
CA VAL A 112 -0.31 -2.43 -2.01
C VAL A 112 0.55 -2.05 -0.82
N ILE A 113 0.05 -1.10 -0.03
CA ILE A 113 0.64 -0.73 1.26
C ILE A 113 -0.46 -0.54 2.30
N ALA A 114 -0.22 -0.93 3.54
CA ALA A 114 -1.15 -0.64 4.63
C ALA A 114 -1.24 0.87 4.87
N ARG A 115 -2.46 1.40 5.02
CA ARG A 115 -2.70 2.83 5.28
C ARG A 115 -2.05 3.32 6.56
N THR A 116 -1.89 2.43 7.53
CA THR A 116 -1.22 2.73 8.80
C THR A 116 -0.30 1.56 9.14
N SER A 117 1.00 1.83 9.18
CA SER A 117 2.02 0.82 9.47
C SER A 117 3.25 1.46 10.12
N SER A 118 3.99 0.67 10.88
CA SER A 118 5.33 1.05 11.32
C SER A 118 6.35 1.02 10.19
N ASN A 119 6.09 0.29 9.11
CA ASN A 119 6.99 0.15 7.97
C ASN A 119 6.29 0.58 6.67
N VAL A 120 6.91 1.50 5.93
CA VAL A 120 6.43 1.95 4.61
C VAL A 120 6.99 0.99 3.56
N MET A 121 6.40 -0.22 3.49
CA MET A 121 6.87 -1.27 2.60
C MET A 121 5.74 -1.76 1.70
N PRO A 122 5.77 -1.41 0.42
CA PRO A 122 4.82 -1.96 -0.54
C PRO A 122 5.10 -3.44 -0.78
N VAL A 123 4.03 -4.18 -0.97
CA VAL A 123 4.07 -5.60 -1.33
C VAL A 123 3.26 -5.85 -2.59
N ARG A 124 3.67 -6.85 -3.36
CA ARG A 124 2.99 -7.30 -4.57
C ARG A 124 1.97 -8.37 -4.21
N VAL A 125 0.73 -8.18 -4.65
CA VAL A 125 -0.38 -9.09 -4.41
C VAL A 125 -1.19 -9.32 -5.69
N SER A 126 -2.03 -10.34 -5.71
CA SER A 126 -2.96 -10.56 -6.83
C SER A 126 -3.90 -9.37 -7.01
N ALA A 127 -4.13 -8.97 -8.25
CA ALA A 127 -5.15 -7.99 -8.59
C ALA A 127 -6.58 -8.57 -8.49
N ASP A 128 -6.70 -9.91 -8.44
CA ASP A 128 -7.97 -10.63 -8.41
C ASP A 128 -8.52 -10.79 -6.99
N VAL A 129 -8.49 -9.70 -6.21
CA VAL A 129 -9.04 -9.63 -4.84
C VAL A 129 -9.85 -8.35 -4.66
N VAL A 130 -10.67 -8.31 -3.62
CA VAL A 130 -11.31 -7.08 -3.16
C VAL A 130 -10.44 -6.45 -2.08
N PHE A 131 -10.00 -5.22 -2.31
CA PHE A 131 -9.13 -4.48 -1.38
C PHE A 131 -9.94 -3.76 -0.31
N GLY A 132 -9.63 -4.01 0.96
CA GLY A 132 -10.18 -3.29 2.10
C GLY A 132 -9.74 -1.83 2.14
N ASP A 133 -10.43 -1.03 2.94
CA ASP A 133 -10.13 0.42 3.12
C ASP A 133 -8.86 0.69 3.94
N SER A 134 -8.32 -0.34 4.59
CA SER A 134 -7.03 -0.30 5.29
C SER A 134 -5.81 -0.41 4.36
N LEU A 135 -6.03 -0.56 3.05
CA LEU A 135 -5.00 -0.62 2.01
C LEU A 135 -5.06 0.60 1.09
N ASN A 136 -3.88 1.08 0.69
CA ASN A 136 -3.69 1.87 -0.52
C ASN A 136 -3.21 0.93 -1.62
N VAL A 137 -3.76 1.08 -2.82
CA VAL A 137 -3.45 0.25 -3.99
C VAL A 137 -2.81 1.13 -5.05
N PHE A 138 -1.65 0.71 -5.53
CA PHE A 138 -0.97 1.33 -6.67
C PHE A 138 -1.28 0.47 -7.90
N ALA A 139 -1.91 1.06 -8.90
CA ALA A 139 -2.27 0.38 -10.15
C ALA A 139 -1.04 0.24 -11.05
N THR A 140 -0.09 -0.56 -10.61
CA THR A 140 1.16 -0.88 -11.33
C THR A 140 1.59 -2.30 -11.02
N ASP A 141 2.16 -2.96 -12.01
CA ASP A 141 2.86 -4.24 -11.91
C ASP A 141 4.36 -4.10 -12.19
N SER A 142 4.85 -2.86 -12.29
CA SER A 142 6.26 -2.54 -12.54
C SER A 142 7.14 -2.90 -11.34
N TYR A 143 8.23 -3.63 -11.59
CA TYR A 143 9.27 -3.85 -10.58
C TYR A 143 10.13 -2.61 -10.35
N ALA A 144 10.23 -1.69 -11.31
CA ALA A 144 10.90 -0.42 -11.12
C ALA A 144 10.14 0.46 -10.11
N ASP A 145 8.81 0.51 -10.22
CA ASP A 145 7.97 1.22 -9.24
C ASP A 145 8.08 0.58 -7.86
N GLN A 146 8.08 -0.76 -7.81
CA GLN A 146 8.28 -1.47 -6.55
C GLN A 146 9.63 -1.15 -5.91
N ALA A 147 10.71 -1.09 -6.70
CA ALA A 147 12.04 -0.72 -6.21
C ALA A 147 12.04 0.70 -5.63
N ALA A 148 11.57 1.68 -6.41
CA ALA A 148 11.52 3.07 -5.99
C ALA A 148 10.67 3.27 -4.71
N LEU A 149 9.48 2.65 -4.67
CA LEU A 149 8.57 2.73 -3.52
C LEU A 149 9.06 1.95 -2.29
N SER A 150 9.97 0.96 -2.46
CA SER A 150 10.58 0.20 -1.36
C SER A 150 11.92 0.80 -0.89
N SER A 151 12.46 1.79 -1.61
CA SER A 151 13.72 2.45 -1.25
C SER A 151 13.59 3.31 0.02
N SER A 152 14.72 3.57 0.65
CA SER A 152 14.81 4.53 1.77
C SER A 152 14.39 5.93 1.34
N LEU A 153 14.55 6.31 0.07
CA LEU A 153 14.18 7.61 -0.46
C LEU A 153 12.66 7.84 -0.32
N HIS A 154 11.87 6.90 -0.79
CA HIS A 154 10.42 6.97 -0.64
C HIS A 154 9.97 6.82 0.82
N GLN A 155 10.62 5.96 1.60
CA GLN A 155 10.34 5.81 3.02
C GLN A 155 10.57 7.12 3.79
N LEU A 156 11.67 7.82 3.52
CA LEU A 156 11.98 9.13 4.11
C LEU A 156 10.93 10.18 3.72
N TRP A 157 10.54 10.20 2.45
CA TRP A 157 9.47 11.08 1.98
C TRP A 157 8.16 10.81 2.72
N ALA A 158 7.76 9.54 2.80
CA ALA A 158 6.54 9.14 3.49
C ALA A 158 6.56 9.44 5.00
N ILE A 159 7.70 9.29 5.66
CA ILE A 159 7.86 9.65 7.08
C ILE A 159 7.83 11.18 7.26
N THR A 160 8.36 11.93 6.30
CA THR A 160 8.45 13.40 6.40
C THR A 160 7.10 14.06 6.14
N TYR A 161 6.39 13.65 5.10
CA TYR A 161 5.18 14.32 4.62
C TYR A 161 3.89 13.54 4.91
N GLY A 162 3.98 12.27 5.25
CA GLY A 162 2.83 11.48 5.70
C GLY A 162 2.36 11.88 7.09
N GLY A 163 1.10 11.56 7.37
CA GLY A 163 0.54 11.73 8.71
C GLY A 163 1.12 10.73 9.71
N THR A 164 0.91 10.98 10.99
CA THR A 164 1.26 10.05 12.07
C THR A 164 0.00 9.64 12.83
N LEU A 165 -0.02 8.38 13.26
CA LEU A 165 -1.00 7.87 14.21
C LEU A 165 -0.22 7.14 15.30
N GLU A 166 -0.06 7.77 16.45
CA GLU A 166 0.87 7.35 17.51
C GLU A 166 2.32 7.28 16.96
N THR A 167 2.96 6.09 17.02
CA THR A 167 4.29 5.83 16.45
C THR A 167 4.26 5.28 15.02
N ARG A 168 3.05 5.07 14.46
CA ARG A 168 2.86 4.52 13.12
C ARG A 168 2.73 5.62 12.08
N ILE A 169 3.17 5.33 10.87
CA ILE A 169 3.04 6.22 9.72
C ILE A 169 1.68 5.99 9.09
N ARG A 170 0.91 7.07 8.94
CA ARG A 170 -0.32 7.06 8.16
C ARG A 170 0.00 7.50 6.73
N TYR A 171 -0.01 6.53 5.83
CA TYR A 171 0.24 6.76 4.41
C TYR A 171 -1.01 7.35 3.75
N VAL A 172 -0.97 8.63 3.44
CA VAL A 172 -2.03 9.36 2.72
C VAL A 172 -1.56 9.55 1.28
N PRO A 173 -2.24 8.96 0.27
CA PRO A 173 -1.77 9.04 -1.13
C PRO A 173 -1.57 10.46 -1.65
N SER A 174 -2.49 11.37 -1.36
CA SER A 174 -2.39 12.79 -1.77
C SER A 174 -1.16 13.52 -1.20
N ASP A 175 -0.72 13.12 -0.01
CA ASP A 175 0.36 13.80 0.69
C ASP A 175 1.72 13.13 0.41
N VAL A 176 1.71 11.83 0.10
CA VAL A 176 2.94 11.02 -0.04
C VAL A 176 3.16 10.58 -1.48
N PHE A 177 2.22 9.84 -2.08
CA PHE A 177 2.44 9.24 -3.41
C PHE A 177 2.35 10.26 -4.52
N GLU A 178 1.32 11.10 -4.51
CA GLU A 178 1.09 12.11 -5.56
C GLU A 178 2.15 13.22 -5.53
N THR A 179 2.77 13.44 -4.36
CA THR A 179 3.84 14.44 -4.17
C THR A 179 5.24 13.86 -4.31
N PHE A 180 5.42 12.54 -4.26
CA PHE A 180 6.73 11.90 -4.42
C PHE A 180 7.19 12.03 -5.88
N PRO A 181 8.32 12.69 -6.15
CA PRO A 181 8.81 12.87 -7.52
C PRO A 181 9.48 11.57 -8.03
N ALA A 182 8.69 10.51 -8.23
CA ALA A 182 9.19 9.19 -8.61
C ALA A 182 10.23 9.24 -9.74
N PRO A 183 11.30 8.44 -9.71
CA PRO A 183 12.31 8.40 -10.77
C PRO A 183 11.74 7.76 -12.03
N CYS A 184 12.40 7.97 -13.17
CA CYS A 184 12.11 7.22 -14.37
C CYS A 184 12.46 5.74 -14.18
N ALA A 185 11.66 4.84 -14.75
CA ALA A 185 11.96 3.42 -14.77
C ALA A 185 13.25 3.15 -15.55
N THR A 186 14.16 2.36 -14.98
CA THR A 186 15.40 1.92 -15.60
C THR A 186 15.48 0.39 -15.53
N GLU A 187 16.28 -0.23 -16.43
CA GLU A 187 16.51 -1.67 -16.38
C GLU A 187 17.13 -2.12 -15.05
N ARG A 188 18.01 -1.28 -14.47
CA ARG A 188 18.61 -1.55 -13.16
C ARG A 188 17.54 -1.55 -12.05
N LEU A 189 16.64 -0.56 -12.02
CA LEU A 189 15.53 -0.54 -11.06
C LEU A 189 14.62 -1.77 -11.20
N MET A 190 14.29 -2.15 -12.44
CA MET A 190 13.47 -3.33 -12.70
C MET A 190 14.13 -4.61 -12.19
N ALA A 191 15.43 -4.80 -12.50
CA ALA A 191 16.17 -5.98 -12.08
C ALA A 191 16.29 -6.09 -10.55
N VAL A 192 16.68 -4.99 -9.88
CA VAL A 192 16.80 -4.95 -8.41
C VAL A 192 15.45 -5.13 -7.73
N GLY A 193 14.39 -4.52 -8.25
CA GLY A 193 13.03 -4.66 -7.71
C GLY A 193 12.49 -6.09 -7.82
N ALA A 194 12.75 -6.76 -8.94
CA ALA A 194 12.34 -8.14 -9.16
C ALA A 194 13.08 -9.11 -8.20
N GLU A 195 14.39 -8.95 -8.05
CA GLU A 195 15.17 -9.80 -7.14
C GLU A 195 14.80 -9.53 -5.68
N PHE A 196 14.58 -8.27 -5.29
CA PHE A 196 14.11 -7.90 -3.97
C PHE A 196 12.76 -8.55 -3.62
N GLU A 197 11.77 -8.45 -4.50
CA GLU A 197 10.46 -9.07 -4.26
C GLU A 197 10.58 -10.57 -4.12
N LYS A 198 11.35 -11.22 -5.02
CA LYS A 198 11.59 -12.66 -4.99
C LYS A 198 12.19 -13.10 -3.66
N ARG A 199 13.33 -12.50 -3.25
CA ARG A 199 14.04 -12.88 -2.03
C ARG A 199 13.24 -12.60 -0.77
N ARG A 200 12.61 -11.43 -0.68
CA ARG A 200 11.76 -11.09 0.46
C ARG A 200 10.61 -12.08 0.62
N ARG A 201 9.93 -12.43 -0.47
CA ARG A 201 8.83 -13.38 -0.47
C ARG A 201 9.29 -14.79 -0.08
N GLU A 202 10.38 -15.27 -0.68
CA GLU A 202 10.98 -16.58 -0.34
C GLU A 202 11.33 -16.65 1.16
N MET A 203 11.91 -15.60 1.70
CA MET A 203 12.28 -15.48 3.11
C MET A 203 11.05 -15.50 4.02
N MET A 204 10.01 -14.70 3.70
CA MET A 204 8.77 -14.67 4.45
C MET A 204 8.12 -16.05 4.52
N ILE A 205 7.99 -16.74 3.39
CA ILE A 205 7.36 -18.07 3.31
C ILE A 205 8.20 -19.10 4.05
N ARG A 206 9.51 -19.19 3.76
CA ARG A 206 10.40 -20.22 4.33
C ARG A 206 10.54 -20.12 5.85
N ARG A 207 10.54 -18.89 6.39
CA ARG A 207 10.68 -18.62 7.82
C ARG A 207 9.33 -18.44 8.53
N GLU A 208 8.23 -18.53 7.81
CA GLU A 208 6.88 -18.27 8.33
C GLU A 208 6.76 -16.88 9.01
N LEU A 209 7.51 -15.90 8.48
CA LEU A 209 7.52 -14.54 9.02
C LEU A 209 6.54 -13.64 8.28
N SER A 210 5.69 -12.95 9.03
CA SER A 210 4.91 -11.85 8.49
C SER A 210 5.81 -10.68 8.06
N LEU A 211 5.29 -9.80 7.23
CA LEU A 211 6.02 -8.58 6.82
C LEU A 211 6.48 -7.77 8.04
N THR A 212 5.60 -7.60 9.03
CA THR A 212 5.93 -6.89 10.28
C THR A 212 7.04 -7.58 11.05
N ALA A 213 6.94 -8.91 11.21
CA ALA A 213 7.95 -9.68 11.94
C ALA A 213 9.32 -9.62 11.25
N LEU A 214 9.35 -9.77 9.92
CA LEU A 214 10.58 -9.68 9.14
C LEU A 214 11.25 -8.31 9.27
N TYR A 215 10.50 -7.22 9.14
CA TYR A 215 11.06 -5.88 9.26
C TYR A 215 11.43 -5.48 10.69
N ASN A 216 10.83 -6.09 11.70
CA ASN A 216 11.32 -5.96 13.07
C ASN A 216 12.72 -6.55 13.24
N LEU A 217 13.04 -7.67 12.55
CA LEU A 217 14.40 -8.23 12.53
C LEU A 217 15.37 -7.30 11.77
N VAL A 218 14.99 -6.84 10.58
CA VAL A 218 15.82 -5.93 9.75
C VAL A 218 16.21 -4.67 10.53
N HIS A 219 15.25 -4.09 11.25
CA HIS A 219 15.47 -2.83 11.97
C HIS A 219 16.01 -3.02 13.40
N SER A 220 16.27 -4.24 13.84
CA SER A 220 16.83 -4.50 15.17
C SER A 220 18.36 -4.52 15.16
N PRO A 221 19.06 -3.62 15.89
CA PRO A 221 20.50 -3.67 16.02
C PRO A 221 21.03 -4.92 16.74
N SER A 222 20.18 -5.58 17.51
CA SER A 222 20.54 -6.82 18.22
C SER A 222 20.60 -8.05 17.32
N VAL A 223 20.03 -7.99 16.12
CA VAL A 223 20.07 -9.08 15.15
C VAL A 223 21.33 -8.93 14.29
N GLN A 224 22.31 -9.79 14.56
CA GLN A 224 23.61 -9.85 13.88
C GLN A 224 23.91 -11.27 13.45
N GLY A 225 24.53 -11.46 12.28
CA GLY A 225 24.92 -12.78 11.76
C GLY A 225 23.75 -13.65 11.29
N ASP A 226 22.54 -13.10 11.16
CA ASP A 226 21.41 -13.76 10.49
C ASP A 226 21.55 -13.51 8.97
N ALA A 227 21.97 -14.53 8.23
CA ALA A 227 22.27 -14.42 6.81
C ALA A 227 21.08 -13.88 5.97
N ASP A 228 19.84 -14.18 6.36
CA ASP A 228 18.66 -13.67 5.66
C ASP A 228 18.44 -12.20 5.93
N VAL A 229 18.60 -11.78 7.18
CA VAL A 229 18.43 -10.37 7.58
C VAL A 229 19.54 -9.52 6.98
N ASP A 230 20.77 -10.01 6.97
CA ASP A 230 21.91 -9.33 6.37
C ASP A 230 21.73 -9.21 4.86
N LEU A 231 21.30 -10.28 4.17
CA LEU A 231 20.93 -10.25 2.76
C LEU A 231 19.85 -9.19 2.48
N LEU A 232 18.80 -9.12 3.31
CA LEU A 232 17.72 -8.16 3.08
C LEU A 232 18.18 -6.71 3.33
N ARG A 233 19.07 -6.49 4.29
CA ARG A 233 19.73 -5.18 4.51
C ARG A 233 20.57 -4.78 3.29
N ASP A 234 21.35 -5.70 2.72
CA ASP A 234 22.13 -5.46 1.50
C ASP A 234 21.22 -5.16 0.31
N MET A 235 20.11 -5.85 0.18
CA MET A 235 19.15 -5.58 -0.88
C MET A 235 18.51 -4.19 -0.75
N HIS A 236 18.25 -3.70 0.46
CA HIS A 236 17.81 -2.31 0.66
C HIS A 236 18.86 -1.31 0.21
N VAL A 237 20.15 -1.59 0.45
CA VAL A 237 21.25 -0.77 -0.10
C VAL A 237 21.23 -0.76 -1.63
N GLN A 238 21.01 -1.92 -2.26
CA GLN A 238 20.92 -2.00 -3.72
C GLN A 238 19.68 -1.25 -4.28
N LEU A 239 18.55 -1.30 -3.59
CA LEU A 239 17.38 -0.48 -3.94
C LEU A 239 17.70 1.01 -3.88
N ASP A 240 18.35 1.46 -2.82
CA ASP A 240 18.74 2.86 -2.65
C ASP A 240 19.69 3.33 -3.73
N LEU A 241 20.75 2.55 -4.00
CA LEU A 241 21.74 2.84 -5.06
C LEU A 241 21.10 2.85 -6.46
N ALA A 242 20.20 1.90 -6.75
CA ALA A 242 19.51 1.87 -8.03
C ALA A 242 18.54 3.06 -8.18
N THR A 243 17.90 3.47 -7.10
CA THR A 243 16.98 4.62 -7.08
C THR A 243 17.75 5.94 -7.22
N LEU A 244 18.87 6.11 -6.52
CA LEU A 244 19.77 7.26 -6.67
C LEU A 244 20.28 7.39 -8.10
N ALA A 245 20.76 6.29 -8.69
CA ALA A 245 21.23 6.27 -10.08
C ALA A 245 20.11 6.62 -11.07
N ALA A 246 18.85 6.21 -10.81
CA ALA A 246 17.72 6.55 -11.65
C ALA A 246 17.35 8.05 -11.62
N TYR A 247 17.76 8.77 -10.57
CA TYR A 247 17.70 10.24 -10.51
C TYR A 247 18.96 10.90 -11.11
N GLY A 248 20.00 10.16 -11.44
CA GLY A 248 21.31 10.71 -11.81
C GLY A 248 22.10 11.28 -10.62
N TRP A 249 21.84 10.78 -9.40
CA TRP A 249 22.47 11.25 -8.14
C TRP A 249 23.56 10.26 -7.71
N ASP A 250 24.47 9.92 -8.60
CA ASP A 250 25.60 9.00 -8.33
C ASP A 250 26.62 9.57 -7.32
N ASP A 251 26.55 10.88 -7.05
CA ASP A 251 27.35 11.58 -6.07
C ASP A 251 26.83 11.44 -4.62
N VAL A 252 25.61 10.90 -4.43
CA VAL A 252 25.03 10.67 -3.11
C VAL A 252 25.34 9.27 -2.61
N SER A 253 26.08 9.17 -1.50
CA SER A 253 26.32 7.89 -0.83
C SER A 253 25.23 7.62 0.22
N PRO A 254 24.56 6.48 0.22
CA PRO A 254 23.54 6.15 1.22
C PRO A 254 24.07 6.03 2.65
N ASN A 255 25.35 5.57 2.82
CA ASN A 255 25.95 5.31 4.13
C ASN A 255 24.99 4.60 5.10
N PRO A 256 24.54 3.37 4.77
CA PRO A 256 23.50 2.67 5.53
C PRO A 256 23.97 2.29 6.93
N GLY A 257 23.02 2.30 7.86
CA GLY A 257 23.27 1.93 9.25
C GLY A 257 22.01 2.03 10.10
N PHE A 258 22.17 1.79 11.41
CA PHE A 258 21.09 1.99 12.38
C PHE A 258 21.03 3.46 12.79
N HIS A 259 20.10 4.19 12.22
CA HIS A 259 19.91 5.61 12.48
C HIS A 259 18.53 5.90 13.06
N THR A 260 18.44 6.92 13.91
CA THR A 260 17.17 7.38 14.47
C THR A 260 16.59 8.50 13.63
N TYR A 261 15.31 8.36 13.27
CA TYR A 261 14.52 9.41 12.66
C TYR A 261 13.12 9.45 13.27
N ARG A 262 12.70 10.59 13.79
CA ARG A 262 11.40 10.78 14.47
C ARG A 262 11.09 9.66 15.47
N GLN A 263 11.93 9.42 16.45
CA GLN A 263 11.77 8.41 17.51
C GLN A 263 11.84 6.94 17.03
N LEU A 264 12.07 6.68 15.75
CA LEU A 264 12.20 5.33 15.21
C LEU A 264 13.67 5.06 14.87
N GLN A 265 14.27 4.05 15.52
CA GLN A 265 15.56 3.52 15.11
C GLN A 265 15.35 2.50 14.00
N ARG A 266 16.07 2.65 12.88
CA ARG A 266 15.91 1.80 11.69
C ARG A 266 17.25 1.59 11.00
N TRP A 267 17.37 0.48 10.31
CA TRP A 267 18.37 0.29 9.26
C TRP A 267 17.96 1.16 8.07
N THR A 268 18.73 2.19 7.77
CA THR A 268 18.40 3.19 6.74
C THR A 268 19.64 4.03 6.39
N VAL A 269 19.52 4.98 5.49
CA VAL A 269 20.58 5.93 5.11
C VAL A 269 20.99 6.82 6.29
N SER A 270 22.21 7.33 6.25
CA SER A 270 22.75 8.21 7.29
C SER A 270 21.97 9.54 7.41
N PRO A 271 22.08 10.25 8.55
CA PRO A 271 21.43 11.55 8.71
C PRO A 271 21.85 12.60 7.67
N ASP A 272 23.12 12.61 7.27
CA ASP A 272 23.64 13.54 6.26
C ASP A 272 23.07 13.19 4.87
N SER A 273 23.13 11.92 4.47
CA SER A 273 22.54 11.45 3.23
C SER A 273 21.03 11.69 3.17
N ARG A 274 20.34 11.53 4.32
CA ARG A 274 18.91 11.84 4.43
C ARG A 274 18.61 13.30 4.15
N ALA A 275 19.38 14.23 4.73
CA ALA A 275 19.19 15.65 4.53
C ALA A 275 19.37 16.04 3.05
N GLU A 276 20.40 15.51 2.41
CA GLU A 276 20.68 15.70 0.99
C GLU A 276 19.58 15.14 0.11
N ILE A 277 19.18 13.89 0.32
CA ILE A 277 18.12 13.20 -0.44
C ILE A 277 16.79 13.97 -0.33
N LEU A 278 16.38 14.33 0.88
CA LEU A 278 15.13 15.07 1.07
C LEU A 278 15.18 16.46 0.42
N GLY A 279 16.32 17.16 0.48
CA GLY A 279 16.50 18.44 -0.19
C GLY A 279 16.36 18.33 -1.71
N ARG A 280 16.98 17.33 -2.34
CA ARG A 280 16.89 17.09 -3.79
C ARG A 280 15.48 16.66 -4.20
N LEU A 281 14.86 15.74 -3.45
CA LEU A 281 13.47 15.33 -3.71
C LEU A 281 12.50 16.52 -3.64
N LEU A 282 12.64 17.38 -2.64
CA LEU A 282 11.81 18.59 -2.50
C LEU A 282 12.03 19.55 -3.69
N GLY A 283 13.28 19.73 -4.12
CA GLY A 283 13.60 20.50 -5.32
C GLY A 283 12.87 19.97 -6.55
N LEU A 284 12.98 18.67 -6.83
CA LEU A 284 12.27 18.01 -7.95
C LEU A 284 10.75 18.10 -7.84
N ASN A 285 10.19 17.93 -6.64
CA ASN A 285 8.75 18.09 -6.44
C ASN A 285 8.30 19.51 -6.82
N HIS A 286 9.02 20.54 -6.37
CA HIS A 286 8.71 21.93 -6.72
C HIS A 286 8.88 22.24 -8.22
N GLU A 287 9.87 21.64 -8.87
CA GLU A 287 10.07 21.80 -10.33
C GLU A 287 8.90 21.21 -11.11
N ARG A 288 8.47 20.00 -10.74
CA ARG A 288 7.31 19.33 -11.37
C ARG A 288 6.01 20.10 -11.13
N ALA A 289 5.75 20.54 -9.91
CA ALA A 289 4.58 21.34 -9.57
C ALA A 289 4.50 22.65 -10.40
N ARG A 290 5.64 23.32 -10.60
CA ARG A 290 5.70 24.51 -11.48
C ARG A 290 5.44 24.16 -12.94
N ALA A 291 5.99 23.05 -13.42
CA ALA A 291 5.76 22.61 -14.80
C ALA A 291 4.30 22.25 -15.07
N GLU A 292 3.58 21.77 -14.04
CA GLU A 292 2.14 21.47 -14.07
C GLU A 292 1.26 22.71 -13.83
N GLY A 293 1.84 23.90 -13.65
CA GLY A 293 1.10 25.14 -13.40
C GLY A 293 0.48 25.23 -12.00
N GLN A 294 0.96 24.44 -11.05
CA GLN A 294 0.53 24.49 -9.66
C GLN A 294 1.32 25.57 -8.90
N ASP A 295 0.64 26.39 -8.09
CA ASP A 295 1.30 27.31 -7.17
C ASP A 295 2.03 26.54 -6.07
N VAL A 296 3.36 26.70 -6.01
CA VAL A 296 4.20 26.12 -4.96
C VAL A 296 4.20 27.07 -3.76
N PRO A 297 3.64 26.69 -2.60
CA PRO A 297 3.70 27.54 -1.41
C PRO A 297 5.16 27.74 -0.97
N GLY A 298 5.67 28.98 -1.01
CA GLY A 298 6.94 29.31 -0.40
C GLY A 298 7.98 30.11 -1.17
N ARG A 299 7.55 31.11 -1.97
CA ARG A 299 8.35 32.31 -2.28
C ARG A 299 7.43 33.48 -2.51
N SER A 300 6.81 34.01 -1.48
CA SER A 300 6.42 35.42 -1.52
C SER A 300 7.68 36.24 -1.33
N SER A 301 7.99 37.05 -2.32
CA SER A 301 8.86 38.21 -2.18
C SER A 301 8.47 38.95 -0.90
N SER A 302 9.45 39.24 -0.08
CA SER A 302 9.35 40.06 1.14
C SER A 302 8.52 41.32 0.91
N SER A 303 7.30 41.33 1.39
CA SER A 303 6.66 42.54 1.90
C SER A 303 5.40 42.16 2.70
N GLY A 304 5.52 42.25 4.02
CA GLY A 304 4.36 42.57 4.88
C GLY A 304 3.65 41.40 5.57
N GLN A 305 3.98 41.24 6.83
CA GLN A 305 3.11 40.90 7.97
C GLN A 305 2.59 39.48 8.14
N ASP A 306 3.18 38.90 9.19
CA ASP A 306 2.60 38.03 10.24
C ASP A 306 1.11 37.70 10.14
N THR A 307 0.88 36.43 10.26
CA THR A 307 -0.13 35.73 11.07
C THR A 307 -0.58 34.47 10.36
N LEU A 308 -0.21 33.31 10.91
CA LEU A 308 -1.02 32.10 10.91
C LEU A 308 -0.27 30.95 11.59
N PHE A 309 -0.26 31.00 12.91
CA PHE A 309 -0.28 29.80 13.76
C PHE A 309 -1.20 30.11 14.94
N ALA A 310 -2.40 29.55 14.89
CA ALA A 310 -3.25 29.29 16.01
C ALA A 310 -3.85 27.90 15.83
#